data_95aaf9865a264339254e3e970d2dcfd5
#
_entry.id   95aaf9865a264339254e3e970d2dcfd5
#
_cell.length_a   1.000
_cell.length_b   1.000
_cell.length_c   1.000
_cell.angle_alpha   90.00
_cell.angle_beta   90.00
_cell.angle_gamma   90.00
#
_symmetry.space_group_name_H-M   'P 1'
#
loop_
_entity.id
_entity.type
_entity.pdbx_description
1 polymer ?
#
loop_
_entity_poly.entity_id
_entity_poly.type
_entity_poly.pdbx_seq_one_letter_code
_entity_poly.pdbx_strand_id
1 'polypeptide(L)'
;MNDHPSLFRIYLQLMKLRVVVLLQITAICAILAHDLMVRGDAISGDRTWLETLEACLVTLLGGTLAAGGSNAINMVYDRDIDPGMSRTRARPIPNGWISVRHSLIFGVTISVLGSAVFALYHWKAVFWSMFSVLFYVFIYTIWLKRRTCLLYTSPSPRDLSTSRMPSSA
;
A
#
# COMPACT_ATOMS: atom_id res chain seq x y z
N MET A 1 21.61 -24.88 0.75
CA MET A 1 22.01 -23.53 0.29
C MET A 1 20.87 -22.59 0.69
N ASN A 2 21.10 -21.74 1.69
CA ASN A 2 20.10 -20.77 2.14
C ASN A 2 20.16 -19.59 1.17
N ASP A 3 19.32 -19.58 0.15
CA ASP A 3 19.16 -18.43 -0.76
C ASP A 3 18.50 -17.29 0.01
N HIS A 4 19.29 -16.52 0.75
CA HIS A 4 18.83 -15.26 1.31
C HIS A 4 18.49 -14.33 0.13
N PRO A 5 17.25 -13.85 0.02
CA PRO A 5 16.89 -12.93 -1.04
C PRO A 5 17.72 -11.65 -0.92
N SER A 6 18.05 -11.02 -2.06
CA SER A 6 18.77 -9.75 -2.06
C SER A 6 18.01 -8.70 -1.24
N LEU A 7 18.73 -7.78 -0.59
CA LEU A 7 18.12 -6.70 0.20
C LEU A 7 17.07 -5.92 -0.60
N PHE A 8 17.36 -5.62 -1.87
CA PHE A 8 16.42 -4.96 -2.75
C PHE A 8 15.09 -5.72 -2.88
N ARG A 9 15.14 -7.04 -3.04
CA ARG A 9 13.95 -7.89 -3.12
C ARG A 9 13.16 -7.89 -1.82
N ILE A 10 13.84 -7.84 -0.67
CA ILE A 10 13.20 -7.75 0.65
C ILE A 10 12.39 -6.44 0.76
N TYR A 11 12.98 -5.31 0.40
CA TYR A 11 12.30 -4.01 0.45
C TYR A 11 11.10 -3.94 -0.53
N LEU A 12 11.23 -4.48 -1.74
CA LEU A 12 10.12 -4.57 -2.68
C LEU A 12 8.96 -5.43 -2.13
N GLN A 13 9.28 -6.51 -1.43
CA GLN A 13 8.27 -7.35 -0.78
C GLN A 13 7.57 -6.62 0.38
N LEU A 14 8.30 -5.79 1.15
CA LEU A 14 7.72 -4.95 2.19
C LEU A 14 6.70 -3.95 1.61
N MET A 15 7.01 -3.33 0.49
CA MET A 15 6.15 -2.35 -0.18
C MET A 15 4.88 -2.97 -0.79
N LYS A 16 4.81 -4.30 -0.99
CA LYS A 16 3.68 -5.00 -1.65
C LYS A 16 3.33 -4.39 -3.01
N LEU A 17 4.27 -4.33 -3.93
CA LEU A 17 4.14 -3.64 -5.22
C LEU A 17 2.86 -3.95 -5.98
N ARG A 18 2.33 -5.16 -5.92
CA ARG A 18 1.05 -5.52 -6.61
C ARG A 18 -0.12 -4.64 -6.14
N VAL A 19 -0.18 -4.36 -4.83
CA VAL A 19 -1.23 -3.50 -4.27
C VAL A 19 -0.97 -2.05 -4.65
N VAL A 20 0.29 -1.61 -4.58
CA VAL A 20 0.69 -0.25 -4.97
C VAL A 20 0.34 0.03 -6.43
N VAL A 21 0.66 -0.89 -7.35
CA VAL A 21 0.32 -0.74 -8.78
C VAL A 21 -1.18 -0.55 -8.99
N LEU A 22 -2.02 -1.34 -8.31
CA LEU A 22 -3.47 -1.20 -8.42
C LEU A 22 -3.95 0.18 -7.93
N LEU A 23 -3.41 0.64 -6.80
CA LEU A 23 -3.72 1.98 -6.27
C LEU A 23 -3.27 3.08 -7.24
N GLN A 24 -2.12 2.93 -7.89
CA GLN A 24 -1.62 3.89 -8.87
C GLN A 24 -2.49 3.96 -10.11
N ILE A 25 -2.93 2.83 -10.63
CA ILE A 25 -3.85 2.80 -11.77
C ILE A 25 -5.13 3.58 -11.44
N THR A 26 -5.75 3.32 -10.29
CA THR A 26 -6.95 4.05 -9.86
C THR A 26 -6.70 5.55 -9.67
N ALA A 27 -5.57 5.93 -9.10
CA ALA A 27 -5.22 7.34 -8.92
C ALA A 27 -5.02 8.08 -10.25
N ILE A 28 -4.30 7.47 -11.19
CA ILE A 28 -4.09 8.04 -12.53
C ILE A 28 -5.41 8.15 -13.29
N CYS A 29 -6.24 7.10 -13.25
CA CYS A 29 -7.57 7.16 -13.87
C CYS A 29 -8.43 8.30 -13.28
N ALA A 30 -8.36 8.52 -11.96
CA ALA A 30 -9.09 9.61 -11.32
C ALA A 30 -8.58 10.99 -11.75
N ILE A 31 -7.27 11.19 -11.89
CA ILE A 31 -6.68 12.44 -12.41
C ILE A 31 -7.16 12.69 -13.85
N LEU A 32 -7.05 11.68 -14.70
CA LEU A 32 -7.47 11.81 -16.11
C LEU A 32 -8.97 12.06 -16.24
N ALA A 33 -9.80 11.37 -15.48
CA ALA A 33 -11.26 11.58 -15.47
C ALA A 33 -11.61 12.99 -15.01
N HIS A 34 -10.99 13.49 -13.95
CA HIS A 34 -11.17 14.85 -13.49
C HIS A 34 -10.79 15.86 -14.59
N ASP A 35 -9.62 15.71 -15.19
CA ASP A 35 -9.12 16.64 -16.20
C ASP A 35 -9.97 16.64 -17.49
N LEU A 36 -10.51 15.48 -17.86
CA LEU A 36 -11.46 15.39 -18.99
C LEU A 36 -12.80 16.09 -18.70
N MET A 37 -13.29 16.00 -17.45
CA MET A 37 -14.51 16.69 -17.04
C MET A 37 -14.33 18.22 -17.01
N VAL A 38 -13.19 18.68 -16.48
CA VAL A 38 -12.91 20.12 -16.33
C VAL A 38 -12.64 20.79 -17.68
N ARG A 39 -12.04 20.11 -18.65
CA ARG A 39 -11.77 20.67 -20.00
C ARG A 39 -13.01 21.05 -20.80
N GLY A 40 -14.18 20.54 -20.45
CA GLY A 40 -15.47 20.90 -21.08
C GLY A 40 -16.16 22.07 -20.40
N ASP A 41 -15.63 22.59 -19.29
CA ASP A 41 -16.30 23.57 -18.46
C ASP A 41 -15.65 24.95 -18.59
N ALA A 42 -16.35 25.91 -19.19
CA ALA A 42 -15.86 27.28 -19.45
C ALA A 42 -15.52 28.06 -18.15
N ILE A 43 -15.92 27.56 -16.97
CA ILE A 43 -15.74 28.21 -15.67
C ILE A 43 -14.43 27.78 -14.98
N SER A 44 -13.93 26.59 -15.28
CA SER A 44 -12.83 25.96 -14.49
C SER A 44 -11.41 26.23 -15.02
N GLY A 45 -11.26 26.92 -16.14
CA GLY A 45 -9.96 27.20 -16.76
C GLY A 45 -9.34 25.94 -17.41
N ASP A 46 -8.80 26.11 -18.61
CA ASP A 46 -8.15 25.02 -19.35
C ASP A 46 -6.88 24.58 -18.67
N ARG A 47 -6.92 23.41 -18.06
CA ARG A 47 -5.73 22.75 -17.52
C ARG A 47 -4.90 22.20 -18.68
N THR A 48 -3.62 22.54 -18.70
CA THR A 48 -2.71 22.10 -19.76
C THR A 48 -2.35 20.63 -19.61
N TRP A 49 -2.01 19.97 -20.74
CA TRP A 49 -1.53 18.57 -20.70
C TRP A 49 -0.26 18.41 -19.88
N LEU A 50 0.56 19.46 -19.77
CA LEU A 50 1.76 19.45 -18.94
C LEU A 50 1.45 19.38 -17.46
N GLU A 51 0.45 20.13 -16.99
CA GLU A 51 0.00 20.06 -15.58
C GLU A 51 -0.63 18.70 -15.24
N THR A 52 -1.35 18.09 -16.19
CA THR A 52 -1.85 16.72 -16.02
C THR A 52 -0.71 15.72 -15.91
N LEU A 53 0.30 15.83 -16.78
CA LEU A 53 1.48 14.97 -16.75
C LEU A 53 2.27 15.13 -15.43
N GLU A 54 2.47 16.36 -14.98
CA GLU A 54 3.11 16.66 -13.69
C GLU A 54 2.35 16.02 -12.53
N ALA A 55 1.02 16.19 -12.47
CA ALA A 55 0.17 15.58 -11.47
C ALA A 55 0.28 14.03 -11.48
N CYS A 56 0.32 13.42 -12.65
CA CYS A 56 0.50 11.98 -12.81
C CYS A 56 1.88 11.53 -12.31
N LEU A 57 2.96 12.21 -12.68
CA LEU A 57 4.32 11.87 -12.27
C LEU A 57 4.52 12.04 -10.76
N VAL A 58 4.05 13.14 -10.18
CA VAL A 58 4.10 13.38 -8.73
C VAL A 58 3.29 12.31 -7.99
N THR A 59 2.10 11.95 -8.52
CA THR A 59 1.26 10.90 -7.93
C THR A 59 1.92 9.52 -8.03
N LEU A 60 2.53 9.18 -9.16
CA LEU A 60 3.26 7.92 -9.31
C LEU A 60 4.41 7.82 -8.31
N LEU A 61 5.22 8.86 -8.20
CA LEU A 61 6.37 8.85 -7.31
C LEU A 61 5.95 8.92 -5.83
N GLY A 62 5.22 9.98 -5.45
CA GLY A 62 4.80 10.23 -4.08
C GLY A 62 3.85 9.15 -3.55
N GLY A 63 2.87 8.75 -4.37
CA GLY A 63 1.91 7.70 -4.01
C GLY A 63 2.57 6.32 -3.88
N THR A 64 3.54 5.97 -4.73
CA THR A 64 4.28 4.70 -4.60
C THR A 64 5.04 4.64 -3.29
N LEU A 65 5.74 5.71 -2.93
CA LEU A 65 6.50 5.77 -1.67
C LEU A 65 5.56 5.77 -0.46
N ALA A 66 4.52 6.60 -0.46
CA ALA A 66 3.57 6.71 0.65
C ALA A 66 2.81 5.39 0.88
N ALA A 67 2.26 4.79 -0.18
CA ALA A 67 1.55 3.51 -0.10
C ALA A 67 2.50 2.35 0.22
N GLY A 68 3.70 2.32 -0.36
CA GLY A 68 4.72 1.30 -0.08
C GLY A 68 5.16 1.33 1.38
N GLY A 69 5.38 2.53 1.93
CA GLY A 69 5.76 2.71 3.33
C GLY A 69 4.66 2.28 4.30
N SER A 70 3.41 2.68 4.04
CA SER A 70 2.27 2.25 4.86
C SER A 70 2.06 0.73 4.81
N ASN A 71 2.33 0.07 3.67
CA ASN A 71 2.32 -1.39 3.57
C ASN A 71 3.44 -2.05 4.39
N ALA A 72 4.64 -1.44 4.44
CA ALA A 72 5.73 -1.92 5.27
C ALA A 72 5.38 -1.83 6.76
N ILE A 73 4.79 -0.71 7.21
CA ILE A 73 4.28 -0.55 8.59
C ILE A 73 3.21 -1.59 8.90
N ASN A 74 2.27 -1.81 7.98
CA ASN A 74 1.25 -2.84 8.13
C ASN A 74 1.85 -4.24 8.29
N MET A 75 2.92 -4.58 7.56
CA MET A 75 3.60 -5.87 7.68
C MET A 75 4.30 -6.03 9.04
N VAL A 76 4.86 -4.95 9.58
CA VAL A 76 5.43 -4.94 10.94
C VAL A 76 4.35 -5.24 11.98
N TYR A 77 3.17 -4.68 11.81
CA TYR A 77 2.06 -4.86 12.75
C TYR A 77 1.45 -6.26 12.69
N ASP A 78 1.44 -6.87 11.49
CA ASP A 78 0.90 -8.21 11.25
C ASP A 78 1.87 -9.35 11.60
N ARG A 79 3.09 -9.07 12.02
CA ARG A 79 4.17 -10.04 12.23
C ARG A 79 3.80 -11.23 13.14
N ASP A 80 2.87 -11.02 14.05
CA ASP A 80 2.38 -12.03 15.01
C ASP A 80 1.35 -12.96 14.37
N ILE A 81 0.60 -12.49 13.38
CA ILE A 81 -0.47 -13.22 12.70
C ILE A 81 0.05 -13.93 11.45
N ASP A 82 1.01 -13.32 10.75
CA ASP A 82 1.56 -13.78 9.47
C ASP A 82 2.08 -15.23 9.47
N PRO A 83 2.75 -15.74 10.52
CA PRO A 83 3.22 -17.14 10.56
C PRO A 83 2.10 -18.17 10.52
N GLY A 84 0.91 -17.83 11.07
CA GLY A 84 -0.26 -18.69 11.09
C GLY A 84 -0.98 -18.84 9.76
N MET A 85 -0.65 -18.01 8.76
CA MET A 85 -1.31 -18.01 7.46
C MET A 85 -0.39 -18.56 6.37
N SER A 86 -0.85 -19.56 5.60
CA SER A 86 -0.08 -20.17 4.50
C SER A 86 0.42 -19.14 3.47
N ARG A 87 -0.36 -18.10 3.20
CA ARG A 87 -0.05 -17.04 2.23
C ARG A 87 1.01 -16.05 2.71
N THR A 88 1.11 -15.81 4.01
CA THR A 88 1.90 -14.69 4.57
C THR A 88 3.11 -15.15 5.37
N ARG A 89 3.19 -16.43 5.74
CA ARG A 89 4.34 -17.00 6.46
C ARG A 89 5.70 -16.85 5.73
N ALA A 90 5.66 -16.71 4.39
CA ALA A 90 6.87 -16.50 3.58
C ALA A 90 7.32 -15.03 3.49
N ARG A 91 6.72 -14.12 4.28
CA ARG A 91 7.11 -12.70 4.30
C ARG A 91 8.47 -12.49 4.96
N PRO A 92 9.17 -11.39 4.63
CA PRO A 92 10.52 -11.12 5.15
C PRO A 92 10.63 -11.05 6.67
N ILE A 93 9.66 -10.44 7.35
CA ILE A 93 9.70 -10.24 8.80
C ILE A 93 9.53 -11.56 9.56
N PRO A 94 8.51 -12.40 9.29
CA PRO A 94 8.38 -13.73 9.92
C PRO A 94 9.57 -14.64 9.69
N ASN A 95 10.25 -14.54 8.55
CA ASN A 95 11.42 -15.35 8.23
C ASN A 95 12.74 -14.78 8.79
N GLY A 96 12.70 -13.64 9.49
CA GLY A 96 13.89 -13.05 10.09
C GLY A 96 14.87 -12.43 9.08
N TRP A 97 14.47 -12.25 7.80
CA TRP A 97 15.35 -11.67 6.78
C TRP A 97 15.61 -10.17 7.00
N ILE A 98 14.74 -9.50 7.72
CA ILE A 98 14.87 -8.10 8.11
C ILE A 98 14.31 -7.89 9.51
N SER A 99 14.97 -7.05 10.30
CA SER A 99 14.50 -6.75 11.65
C SER A 99 13.24 -5.89 11.64
N VAL A 100 12.40 -6.10 12.64
CA VAL A 100 11.15 -5.34 12.86
C VAL A 100 11.43 -3.83 12.92
N ARG A 101 12.50 -3.46 13.65
CA ARG A 101 12.89 -2.05 13.81
C ARG A 101 13.30 -1.40 12.49
N HIS A 102 14.11 -2.09 11.69
CA HIS A 102 14.50 -1.61 10.35
C HIS A 102 13.30 -1.44 9.43
N SER A 103 12.39 -2.42 9.41
CA SER A 103 11.19 -2.38 8.58
C SER A 103 10.26 -1.22 8.99
N LEU A 104 10.15 -0.94 10.29
CA LEU A 104 9.35 0.17 10.79
C LEU A 104 9.96 1.53 10.41
N ILE A 105 11.26 1.71 10.66
CA ILE A 105 11.98 2.95 10.30
C ILE A 105 11.86 3.18 8.79
N PHE A 106 12.13 2.16 7.97
CA PHE A 106 11.96 2.23 6.52
C PHE A 106 10.54 2.65 6.13
N GLY A 107 9.51 1.96 6.67
CA GLY A 107 8.11 2.26 6.36
C GLY A 107 7.71 3.69 6.71
N VAL A 108 8.07 4.17 7.90
CA VAL A 108 7.78 5.55 8.33
C VAL A 108 8.51 6.55 7.45
N THR A 109 9.82 6.35 7.23
CA THR A 109 10.65 7.28 6.44
C THR A 109 10.11 7.44 5.02
N ILE A 110 9.85 6.33 4.31
CA ILE A 110 9.38 6.42 2.93
C ILE A 110 7.92 6.91 2.83
N SER A 111 7.07 6.66 3.85
CA SER A 111 5.71 7.23 3.88
C SER A 111 5.75 8.75 4.00
N VAL A 112 6.60 9.28 4.88
CA VAL A 112 6.77 10.72 5.08
C VAL A 112 7.38 11.36 3.82
N LEU A 113 8.46 10.78 3.28
CA LEU A 113 9.07 11.26 2.04
C LEU A 113 8.09 11.23 0.87
N GLY A 114 7.34 10.14 0.71
CA GLY A 114 6.32 10.01 -0.33
C GLY A 114 5.22 11.08 -0.20
N SER A 115 4.75 11.35 1.03
CA SER A 115 3.79 12.43 1.25
C SER A 115 4.41 13.81 0.99
N ALA A 116 5.69 14.02 1.32
CA ALA A 116 6.39 15.28 1.05
C ALA A 116 6.57 15.57 -0.46
N VAL A 117 6.70 14.52 -1.30
CA VAL A 117 6.77 14.68 -2.76
C VAL A 117 5.56 15.43 -3.32
N PHE A 118 4.38 15.27 -2.72
CA PHE A 118 3.19 16.00 -3.15
C PHE A 118 3.27 17.51 -2.93
N ALA A 119 4.24 18.00 -2.13
CA ALA A 119 4.50 19.44 -1.99
C ALA A 119 4.98 20.07 -3.31
N LEU A 120 5.56 19.30 -4.21
CA LEU A 120 5.94 19.75 -5.55
C LEU A 120 4.73 20.18 -6.38
N TYR A 121 3.56 19.62 -6.08
CA TYR A 121 2.33 19.92 -6.77
C TYR A 121 1.45 20.91 -5.97
N HIS A 122 1.02 20.53 -4.76
CA HIS A 122 0.18 21.37 -3.91
C HIS A 122 0.18 20.90 -2.45
N TRP A 123 0.23 21.84 -1.50
CA TRP A 123 0.25 21.54 -0.06
C TRP A 123 -0.97 20.74 0.44
N LYS A 124 -2.16 20.94 -0.17
CA LYS A 124 -3.36 20.15 0.15
C LYS A 124 -3.17 18.67 -0.17
N ALA A 125 -2.44 18.34 -1.23
CA ALA A 125 -2.13 16.95 -1.58
C ALA A 125 -1.22 16.29 -0.53
N VAL A 126 -0.28 17.03 0.05
CA VAL A 126 0.53 16.56 1.19
C VAL A 126 -0.37 16.21 2.37
N PHE A 127 -1.29 17.11 2.73
CA PHE A 127 -2.22 16.90 3.83
C PHE A 127 -3.06 15.63 3.63
N TRP A 128 -3.67 15.48 2.46
CA TRP A 128 -4.51 14.32 2.17
C TRP A 128 -3.71 13.01 2.06
N SER A 129 -2.48 13.07 1.52
CA SER A 129 -1.59 11.91 1.50
C SER A 129 -1.22 11.46 2.91
N MET A 130 -0.79 12.39 3.77
CA MET A 130 -0.44 12.08 5.16
C MET A 130 -1.66 11.58 5.93
N PHE A 131 -2.82 12.21 5.77
CA PHE A 131 -4.07 11.77 6.37
C PHE A 131 -4.42 10.33 5.96
N SER A 132 -4.28 10.00 4.68
CA SER A 132 -4.56 8.64 4.16
C SER A 132 -3.61 7.60 4.75
N VAL A 133 -2.31 7.91 4.87
CA VAL A 133 -1.32 7.04 5.51
C VAL A 133 -1.67 6.80 6.99
N LEU A 134 -1.98 7.86 7.73
CA LEU A 134 -2.36 7.76 9.13
C LEU A 134 -3.67 7.00 9.31
N PHE A 135 -4.68 7.28 8.50
CA PHE A 135 -5.96 6.57 8.52
C PHE A 135 -5.75 5.07 8.25
N TYR A 136 -4.97 4.71 7.21
CA TYR A 136 -4.68 3.32 6.91
C TYR A 136 -3.92 2.61 8.05
N VAL A 137 -2.92 3.26 8.64
CA VAL A 137 -2.14 2.66 9.72
C VAL A 137 -2.96 2.55 11.00
N PHE A 138 -3.56 3.64 11.48
CA PHE A 138 -4.22 3.66 12.79
C PHE A 138 -5.62 3.05 12.74
N ILE A 139 -6.45 3.46 11.79
CA ILE A 139 -7.86 3.00 11.74
C ILE A 139 -7.94 1.60 11.15
N TYR A 140 -7.38 1.38 9.97
CA TYR A 140 -7.50 0.07 9.31
C TYR A 140 -6.61 -0.99 9.96
N THR A 141 -5.29 -0.73 10.09
CA THR A 141 -4.33 -1.76 10.51
C THR A 141 -4.41 -2.04 12.01
N ILE A 142 -4.44 -1.00 12.85
CA ILE A 142 -4.38 -1.16 14.30
C ILE A 142 -5.75 -1.45 14.88
N TRP A 143 -6.77 -0.69 14.51
CA TRP A 143 -8.08 -0.76 15.15
C TRP A 143 -9.04 -1.75 14.48
N LEU A 144 -9.36 -1.55 13.19
CA LEU A 144 -10.42 -2.29 12.51
C LEU A 144 -10.03 -3.75 12.26
N LYS A 145 -8.82 -4.01 11.78
CA LYS A 145 -8.36 -5.34 11.39
C LYS A 145 -8.35 -6.34 12.53
N ARG A 146 -8.06 -5.90 13.76
CA ARG A 146 -8.00 -6.77 14.95
C ARG A 146 -9.34 -6.91 15.67
N ARG A 147 -10.27 -5.98 15.51
CA ARG A 147 -11.58 -6.01 16.16
C ARG A 147 -12.66 -6.65 15.32
N THR A 148 -12.58 -6.55 14.02
CA THR A 148 -13.47 -7.24 13.10
C THR A 148 -12.79 -8.50 12.61
N CYS A 149 -13.49 -9.64 12.64
CA CYS A 149 -13.01 -10.92 12.09
C CYS A 149 -12.76 -10.87 10.56
N LEU A 150 -12.36 -9.72 10.01
CA LEU A 150 -12.05 -9.54 8.58
C LEU A 150 -10.97 -10.51 8.08
N LEU A 151 -10.13 -11.03 8.98
CA LEU A 151 -9.15 -12.06 8.66
C LEU A 151 -9.82 -13.41 8.37
N TYR A 152 -11.02 -13.66 8.93
CA TYR A 152 -11.75 -14.91 8.80
C TYR A 152 -12.95 -14.81 7.85
N THR A 153 -13.45 -13.60 7.57
CA THR A 153 -14.66 -13.39 6.75
C THR A 153 -14.39 -13.20 5.27
N SER A 154 -13.14 -13.08 4.85
CA SER A 154 -12.74 -13.12 3.44
C SER A 154 -11.83 -14.33 3.19
N PRO A 155 -12.35 -15.57 3.24
CA PRO A 155 -11.56 -16.73 2.90
C PRO A 155 -11.14 -16.62 1.44
N SER A 156 -9.85 -16.78 1.19
CA SER A 156 -9.35 -16.96 -0.17
C SER A 156 -10.04 -18.19 -0.78
N PRO A 157 -10.37 -18.21 -2.08
CA PRO A 157 -10.86 -19.42 -2.74
C PRO A 157 -9.99 -20.66 -2.51
N ARG A 158 -8.71 -20.47 -2.16
CA ARG A 158 -7.80 -21.55 -1.77
C ARG A 158 -8.03 -22.08 -0.36
N ASP A 159 -8.54 -21.26 0.56
CA ASP A 159 -8.82 -21.69 1.94
C ASP A 159 -10.14 -22.49 2.01
N LEU A 160 -11.04 -22.26 1.06
CA LEU A 160 -12.28 -23.02 0.91
C LEU A 160 -12.04 -24.45 0.36
N SER A 161 -10.94 -24.70 -0.34
CA SER A 161 -10.62 -26.01 -0.89
C SER A 161 -10.08 -27.00 0.15
N THR A 162 -9.50 -26.51 1.24
CA THR A 162 -8.96 -27.37 2.32
C THR A 162 -10.00 -27.76 3.37
N SER A 163 -11.14 -27.05 3.43
CA SER A 163 -12.23 -27.38 4.37
C SER A 163 -13.23 -28.40 3.84
N ARG A 164 -13.07 -28.88 2.60
CA ARG A 164 -13.95 -29.88 1.96
C ARG A 164 -13.30 -31.26 1.81
N MET A 165 -12.54 -31.73 2.79
CA MET A 165 -12.31 -33.16 2.87
C MET A 165 -13.40 -33.77 3.72
N PRO A 166 -14.35 -34.56 3.17
CA PRO A 166 -15.20 -35.39 3.97
C PRO A 166 -14.30 -36.41 4.69
N SER A 167 -14.41 -36.45 5.99
CA SER A 167 -13.90 -37.60 6.75
C SER A 167 -14.68 -38.82 6.25
N SER A 168 -14.16 -39.55 5.31
CA SER A 168 -14.64 -40.88 5.02
C SER A 168 -14.21 -41.78 6.14
N ALA A 169 -15.21 -42.34 6.79
CA ALA A 169 -15.15 -43.42 7.74
C ALA A 169 -14.29 -44.60 7.30
#